data_37ee4c49032aa6fae43b0f1f6485d2c5
#
_entry.id   37ee4c49032aa6fae43b0f1f6485d2c5
#
_cell.length_a   1.000
_cell.length_b   1.000
_cell.length_c   1.000
_cell.angle_alpha   90.00
_cell.angle_beta   90.00
_cell.angle_gamma   90.00
#
_symmetry.space_group_name_H-M   'P 1'
#
loop_
_entity.id
_entity.type
_entity.pdbx_description
1 polymer ?
#
loop_
_entity_poly.entity_id
_entity_poly.type
_entity_poly.pdbx_seq_one_letter_code
_entity_poly.pdbx_strand_id
1 'polypeptide(L)'
;MTDVTAVTVTDAPGVDWPSLHAAAVAAMGHAYVPYSQFPVGAAALVDDGRVISGCNVENASYGLTLCAECALVSSLAMTGGGRLVAFTCVDGVGNTLMPCGRCRQLLYEHSAPGMVLNTVSGLRTIDEVLPDAFGPRQLAEYRAAASSTGAFSEPQTTPSGESA
;
A
#
# COMPACT_ATOMS: atom_id res chain seq x y z
N MET A 1 -27.59 -12.42 -12.88
CA MET A 1 -26.59 -11.78 -13.76
C MET A 1 -26.67 -10.30 -13.48
N THR A 2 -25.87 -9.83 -12.53
CA THR A 2 -25.73 -8.41 -12.18
C THR A 2 -24.64 -7.84 -13.06
N ASP A 3 -25.04 -6.92 -13.90
CA ASP A 3 -24.19 -6.15 -14.79
C ASP A 3 -23.16 -5.36 -13.97
N VAL A 4 -21.91 -5.82 -13.94
CA VAL A 4 -20.79 -5.06 -13.37
C VAL A 4 -20.39 -4.06 -14.43
N THR A 5 -21.01 -2.90 -14.41
CA THR A 5 -20.59 -1.75 -15.21
C THR A 5 -19.14 -1.45 -14.85
N ALA A 6 -18.23 -1.77 -15.76
CA ALA A 6 -16.83 -1.36 -15.67
C ALA A 6 -16.77 0.16 -15.56
N VAL A 7 -16.47 0.68 -14.38
CA VAL A 7 -16.20 2.10 -14.18
C VAL A 7 -14.89 2.39 -14.91
N THR A 8 -15.00 3.00 -16.07
CA THR A 8 -13.82 3.47 -16.80
C THR A 8 -13.24 4.64 -15.99
N VAL A 9 -12.18 4.37 -15.22
CA VAL A 9 -11.47 5.39 -14.44
C VAL A 9 -10.66 6.24 -15.41
N THR A 10 -11.30 7.17 -16.08
CA THR A 10 -10.65 8.12 -16.99
C THR A 10 -10.11 9.36 -16.29
N ASP A 11 -10.67 9.70 -15.12
CA ASP A 11 -10.19 10.80 -14.26
C ASP A 11 -10.59 10.50 -12.81
N ALA A 12 -9.62 10.47 -11.90
CA ALA A 12 -9.91 10.55 -10.47
C ALA A 12 -10.17 12.05 -10.15
N PRO A 13 -11.42 12.51 -10.07
CA PRO A 13 -11.71 13.92 -9.89
C PRO A 13 -11.14 14.41 -8.55
N GLY A 14 -10.36 15.49 -8.61
CA GLY A 14 -9.76 16.11 -7.43
C GLY A 14 -8.33 15.70 -7.10
N VAL A 15 -7.70 14.81 -7.87
CA VAL A 15 -6.28 14.45 -7.69
C VAL A 15 -5.40 15.30 -8.60
N ASP A 16 -4.47 16.05 -8.01
CA ASP A 16 -3.42 16.77 -8.75
C ASP A 16 -2.27 15.78 -9.06
N TRP A 17 -2.43 15.02 -10.15
CA TRP A 17 -1.45 14.02 -10.59
C TRP A 17 -0.06 14.60 -10.86
N PRO A 18 0.08 15.79 -11.50
CA PRO A 18 1.38 16.43 -11.67
C PRO A 18 2.09 16.71 -10.35
N SER A 19 1.40 17.27 -9.37
CA SER A 19 1.97 17.53 -8.04
C SER A 19 2.32 16.23 -7.29
N LEU A 20 1.46 15.20 -7.40
CA LEU A 20 1.72 13.90 -6.78
C LEU A 20 2.94 13.21 -7.41
N HIS A 21 3.07 13.29 -8.74
CA HIS A 21 4.23 12.80 -9.47
C HIS A 21 5.52 13.54 -9.05
N ALA A 22 5.46 14.87 -8.96
CA ALA A 22 6.60 15.68 -8.51
C ALA A 22 7.05 15.30 -7.09
N ALA A 23 6.11 14.99 -6.19
CA ALA A 23 6.42 14.50 -4.84
C ALA A 23 7.13 13.13 -4.87
N ALA A 24 6.73 12.22 -5.76
CA ALA A 24 7.41 10.95 -5.96
C ALA A 24 8.84 11.13 -6.50
N VAL A 25 9.03 12.02 -7.47
CA VAL A 25 10.37 12.37 -8.01
C VAL A 25 11.25 12.98 -6.92
N ALA A 26 10.72 13.87 -6.10
CA ALA A 26 11.47 14.43 -4.98
C ALA A 26 11.90 13.35 -3.97
N ALA A 27 11.00 12.43 -3.63
CA ALA A 27 11.30 11.31 -2.73
C ALA A 27 12.37 10.37 -3.32
N MET A 28 12.33 10.09 -4.62
CA MET A 28 13.30 9.28 -5.35
C MET A 28 14.72 9.81 -5.19
N GLY A 29 14.91 11.14 -5.13
CA GLY A 29 16.20 11.76 -4.90
C GLY A 29 16.86 11.42 -3.55
N HIS A 30 16.14 10.85 -2.60
CA HIS A 30 16.62 10.40 -1.30
C HIS A 30 16.89 8.89 -1.22
N ALA A 31 16.70 8.15 -2.31
CA ALA A 31 16.87 6.70 -2.33
C ALA A 31 18.31 6.27 -1.99
N TYR A 32 18.46 5.24 -1.18
CA TYR A 32 19.74 4.62 -0.87
C TYR A 32 19.88 3.31 -1.66
N VAL A 33 20.61 3.37 -2.76
CA VAL A 33 20.65 2.26 -3.76
C VAL A 33 22.07 1.92 -4.22
N PRO A 34 23.01 1.63 -3.29
CA PRO A 34 24.42 1.41 -3.63
C PRO A 34 24.65 0.12 -4.44
N TYR A 35 23.71 -0.83 -4.45
CA TYR A 35 23.85 -2.12 -5.10
C TYR A 35 23.20 -2.16 -6.47
N SER A 36 21.91 -1.84 -6.55
CA SER A 36 21.15 -1.89 -7.81
C SER A 36 21.36 -0.66 -8.68
N GLN A 37 21.69 0.48 -8.08
CA GLN A 37 21.70 1.81 -8.71
C GLN A 37 20.33 2.17 -9.33
N PHE A 38 19.23 1.59 -8.80
CA PHE A 38 17.87 1.78 -9.27
C PHE A 38 17.04 2.52 -8.20
N PRO A 39 17.11 3.87 -8.18
CA PRO A 39 16.33 4.64 -7.23
C PRO A 39 14.84 4.63 -7.60
N VAL A 40 13.99 4.53 -6.58
CA VAL A 40 12.54 4.56 -6.69
C VAL A 40 11.97 5.55 -5.68
N GLY A 41 11.04 6.38 -6.12
CA GLY A 41 10.24 7.22 -5.24
C GLY A 41 8.76 6.92 -5.39
N ALA A 42 8.03 7.04 -4.30
CA ALA A 42 6.59 6.86 -4.26
C ALA A 42 5.92 8.04 -3.56
N ALA A 43 4.71 8.39 -3.99
CA ALA A 43 3.87 9.38 -3.34
C ALA A 43 2.40 8.94 -3.37
N ALA A 44 1.67 9.32 -2.33
CA ALA A 44 0.24 9.03 -2.22
C ALA A 44 -0.50 10.22 -1.61
N LEU A 45 -1.74 10.41 -2.06
CA LEU A 45 -2.71 11.32 -1.47
C LEU A 45 -3.51 10.55 -0.41
N VAL A 46 -3.62 11.11 0.77
CA VAL A 46 -4.41 10.59 1.90
C VAL A 46 -5.82 11.19 1.85
N ASP A 47 -6.80 10.52 2.42
CA ASP A 47 -8.22 10.93 2.46
C ASP A 47 -8.47 12.26 3.19
N ASP A 48 -7.51 12.73 3.99
CA ASP A 48 -7.54 14.04 4.64
C ASP A 48 -6.82 15.15 3.85
N GLY A 49 -6.36 14.87 2.63
CA GLY A 49 -5.69 15.82 1.73
C GLY A 49 -4.17 15.90 1.88
N ARG A 50 -3.55 15.22 2.85
CA ARG A 50 -2.08 15.16 2.95
C ARG A 50 -1.48 14.37 1.81
N VAL A 51 -0.31 14.79 1.36
CA VAL A 51 0.57 14.00 0.50
C VAL A 51 1.68 13.39 1.35
N ILE A 52 1.84 12.09 1.26
CA ILE A 52 2.93 11.34 1.89
C ILE A 52 3.82 10.73 0.83
N SER A 53 5.09 10.51 1.16
CA SER A 53 6.05 9.97 0.20
C SER A 53 7.07 9.05 0.87
N GLY A 54 7.79 8.29 0.05
CA GLY A 54 8.86 7.40 0.48
C GLY A 54 9.79 7.05 -0.67
N CYS A 55 10.97 6.56 -0.34
CA CYS A 55 11.96 6.06 -1.30
C CYS A 55 12.44 4.67 -0.90
N ASN A 56 13.07 3.94 -1.85
CA ASN A 56 13.66 2.66 -1.53
C ASN A 56 15.00 2.81 -0.79
N VAL A 57 15.24 1.85 0.12
CA VAL A 57 16.47 1.78 0.93
C VAL A 57 17.00 0.36 0.87
N GLU A 58 18.16 0.21 0.26
CA GLU A 58 18.81 -1.10 0.11
C GLU A 58 19.66 -1.48 1.32
N ASN A 59 19.99 -2.73 1.38
CA ASN A 59 20.88 -3.32 2.37
C ASN A 59 21.76 -4.38 1.73
N ALA A 60 23.00 -4.57 2.21
CA ALA A 60 23.88 -5.65 1.77
C ALA A 60 23.24 -7.03 1.99
N SER A 61 22.41 -7.16 3.01
CA SER A 61 21.47 -8.27 3.17
C SER A 61 20.22 -7.98 2.35
N TYR A 62 20.13 -8.46 1.14
CA TYR A 62 19.07 -8.14 0.16
C TYR A 62 17.66 -8.36 0.70
N GLY A 63 17.46 -9.34 1.59
CA GLY A 63 16.18 -9.60 2.26
C GLY A 63 15.68 -8.45 3.16
N LEU A 64 16.56 -7.52 3.54
CA LEU A 64 16.22 -6.34 4.36
C LEU A 64 15.94 -5.09 3.53
N THR A 65 16.04 -5.16 2.21
CA THR A 65 15.73 -4.04 1.32
C THR A 65 14.26 -3.62 1.45
N LEU A 66 14.03 -2.32 1.64
CA LEU A 66 12.72 -1.71 1.72
C LEU A 66 12.36 -1.03 0.40
N CYS A 67 11.22 -1.39 -0.17
CA CYS A 67 10.65 -0.66 -1.30
C CYS A 67 10.18 0.74 -0.88
N ALA A 68 10.08 1.65 -1.82
CA ALA A 68 9.60 3.02 -1.58
C ALA A 68 8.21 3.06 -0.91
N GLU A 69 7.35 2.13 -1.26
CA GLU A 69 6.00 2.00 -0.71
C GLU A 69 6.02 1.60 0.77
N CYS A 70 7.03 0.84 1.22
CA CYS A 70 7.17 0.50 2.64
C CYS A 70 7.48 1.76 3.47
N ALA A 71 8.39 2.61 2.98
CA ALA A 71 8.71 3.88 3.62
C ALA A 71 7.49 4.82 3.61
N LEU A 72 6.75 4.87 2.51
CA LEU A 72 5.51 5.65 2.37
C LEU A 72 4.46 5.21 3.40
N VAL A 73 4.19 3.91 3.53
CA VAL A 73 3.19 3.41 4.50
C VAL A 73 3.66 3.62 5.95
N SER A 74 4.97 3.52 6.22
CA SER A 74 5.52 3.89 7.52
C SER A 74 5.30 5.38 7.82
N SER A 75 5.51 6.25 6.83
CA SER A 75 5.23 7.68 6.93
C SER A 75 3.74 7.95 7.18
N LEU A 76 2.84 7.25 6.49
CA LEU A 76 1.39 7.34 6.74
C LEU A 76 1.07 7.10 8.22
N ALA A 77 1.56 5.99 8.76
CA ALA A 77 1.31 5.63 10.16
C ALA A 77 1.86 6.68 11.14
N MET A 78 3.09 7.15 10.90
CA MET A 78 3.77 8.13 11.78
C MET A 78 3.12 9.51 11.76
N THR A 79 2.44 9.88 10.68
CA THR A 79 1.87 11.22 10.49
C THR A 79 0.36 11.30 10.72
N GLY A 80 -0.23 10.30 11.35
CA GLY A 80 -1.64 10.32 11.78
C GLY A 80 -2.52 9.26 11.13
N GLY A 81 -1.97 8.36 10.30
CA GLY A 81 -2.75 7.32 9.62
C GLY A 81 -3.61 7.88 8.48
N GLY A 82 -4.81 7.34 8.30
CA GLY A 82 -5.72 7.65 7.20
C GLY A 82 -5.73 6.56 6.13
N ARG A 83 -6.39 6.83 4.99
CA ARG A 83 -6.50 5.92 3.86
C ARG A 83 -5.95 6.55 2.59
N LEU A 84 -5.25 5.75 1.80
CA LEU A 84 -4.70 6.20 0.52
C LEU A 84 -5.82 6.27 -0.52
N VAL A 85 -5.96 7.41 -1.19
CA VAL A 85 -6.97 7.63 -2.24
C VAL A 85 -6.36 7.67 -3.64
N ALA A 86 -5.09 8.07 -3.75
CA ALA A 86 -4.34 8.07 -5.01
C ALA A 86 -2.87 7.72 -4.75
N PHE A 87 -2.22 7.08 -5.71
CA PHE A 87 -0.84 6.62 -5.60
C PHE A 87 -0.09 6.72 -6.93
N THR A 88 1.19 7.08 -6.86
CA THR A 88 2.13 6.98 -7.97
C THR A 88 3.52 6.58 -7.47
N CYS A 89 4.29 5.87 -8.29
CA CYS A 89 5.72 5.71 -8.08
C CYS A 89 6.51 5.88 -9.38
N VAL A 90 7.78 6.24 -9.24
CA VAL A 90 8.66 6.58 -10.35
C VAL A 90 10.02 5.90 -10.21
N ASP A 91 10.65 5.64 -11.36
CA ASP A 91 12.03 5.19 -11.47
C ASP A 91 13.04 6.35 -11.41
N GLY A 92 14.33 6.04 -11.51
CA GLY A 92 15.45 6.98 -11.42
C GLY A 92 15.51 8.07 -12.51
N VAL A 93 14.69 7.98 -13.54
CA VAL A 93 14.58 9.00 -14.61
C VAL A 93 13.20 9.66 -14.61
N GLY A 94 12.38 9.37 -13.62
CA GLY A 94 11.07 9.98 -13.43
C GLY A 94 9.94 9.31 -14.23
N ASN A 95 10.15 8.15 -14.83
CA ASN A 95 9.06 7.43 -15.49
C ASN A 95 8.16 6.75 -14.47
N THR A 96 6.85 6.72 -14.76
CA THR A 96 5.90 5.95 -13.96
C THR A 96 6.31 4.48 -13.89
N LEU A 97 6.37 3.94 -12.67
CA LEU A 97 6.72 2.57 -12.36
C LEU A 97 5.53 1.84 -11.73
N MET A 98 5.47 0.52 -11.90
CA MET A 98 4.48 -0.30 -11.20
C MET A 98 5.03 -0.77 -9.85
N PRO A 99 4.24 -0.68 -8.77
CA PRO A 99 4.59 -1.32 -7.50
C PRO A 99 4.69 -2.85 -7.68
N CYS A 100 5.69 -3.46 -7.04
CA CYS A 100 5.84 -4.93 -7.07
C CYS A 100 4.66 -5.62 -6.38
N GLY A 101 4.52 -6.95 -6.54
CA GLY A 101 3.39 -7.70 -5.98
C GLY A 101 3.26 -7.56 -4.46
N ARG A 102 4.38 -7.58 -3.72
CA ARG A 102 4.40 -7.32 -2.26
C ARG A 102 3.87 -5.94 -1.93
N CYS A 103 4.28 -4.93 -2.68
CA CYS A 103 3.86 -3.55 -2.45
C CYS A 103 2.39 -3.32 -2.79
N ARG A 104 1.85 -4.00 -3.81
CA ARG A 104 0.41 -3.94 -4.11
C ARG A 104 -0.41 -4.47 -2.93
N GLN A 105 0.00 -5.57 -2.32
CA GLN A 105 -0.64 -6.11 -1.11
C GLN A 105 -0.55 -5.13 0.06
N LEU A 106 0.61 -4.49 0.26
CA LEU A 106 0.80 -3.47 1.29
C LEU A 106 -0.11 -2.26 1.07
N LEU A 107 -0.17 -1.76 -0.16
CA LEU A 107 -1.03 -0.63 -0.53
C LEU A 107 -2.50 -0.98 -0.39
N TYR A 108 -2.91 -2.20 -0.75
CA TYR A 108 -4.28 -2.68 -0.61
C TYR A 108 -4.78 -2.59 0.83
N GLU A 109 -3.97 -2.99 1.81
CA GLU A 109 -4.29 -2.91 3.25
C GLU A 109 -4.61 -1.47 3.69
N HIS A 110 -3.91 -0.48 3.13
CA HIS A 110 -4.02 0.93 3.51
C HIS A 110 -4.87 1.76 2.55
N SER A 111 -5.44 1.17 1.51
CA SER A 111 -6.24 1.88 0.52
C SER A 111 -7.63 2.27 1.05
N ALA A 112 -8.12 3.42 0.59
CA ALA A 112 -9.54 3.70 0.58
C ALA A 112 -10.24 2.84 -0.50
N PRO A 113 -11.54 2.54 -0.36
CA PRO A 113 -12.29 1.91 -1.43
C PRO A 113 -12.15 2.69 -2.75
N GLY A 114 -11.75 2.00 -3.81
CA GLY A 114 -11.57 2.63 -5.12
C GLY A 114 -10.29 3.47 -5.26
N MET A 115 -9.29 3.33 -4.39
CA MET A 115 -7.99 3.98 -4.56
C MET A 115 -7.46 3.81 -5.98
N VAL A 116 -6.99 4.90 -6.58
CA VAL A 116 -6.49 4.93 -7.96
C VAL A 116 -4.96 5.02 -7.98
N LEU A 117 -4.35 4.21 -8.85
CA LEU A 117 -2.92 4.23 -9.11
C LEU A 117 -2.65 4.82 -10.50
N ASN A 118 -1.65 5.70 -10.59
CA ASN A 118 -1.04 6.04 -11.86
C ASN A 118 -0.10 4.90 -12.27
N THR A 119 -0.41 4.23 -13.39
CA THR A 119 0.33 3.05 -13.86
C THR A 119 0.86 3.27 -15.27
N VAL A 120 1.77 2.38 -15.72
CA VAL A 120 2.30 2.40 -17.08
C VAL A 120 1.22 2.22 -18.17
N SER A 121 0.06 1.69 -17.80
CA SER A 121 -1.10 1.50 -18.69
C SER A 121 -2.23 2.51 -18.44
N GLY A 122 -1.94 3.63 -17.76
CA GLY A 122 -2.92 4.65 -17.36
C GLY A 122 -3.43 4.45 -15.94
N LEU A 123 -4.49 5.15 -15.59
CA LEU A 123 -5.06 5.07 -14.26
C LEU A 123 -5.76 3.71 -14.05
N ARG A 124 -5.52 3.08 -12.91
CA ARG A 124 -6.11 1.79 -12.49
C ARG A 124 -6.50 1.85 -11.02
N THR A 125 -7.56 1.17 -10.66
CA THR A 125 -7.88 0.96 -9.25
C THR A 125 -6.97 -0.06 -8.60
N ILE A 126 -6.89 -0.04 -7.27
CA ILE A 126 -6.12 -1.06 -6.52
C ILE A 126 -6.65 -2.47 -6.78
N ASP A 127 -7.98 -2.63 -6.94
CA ASP A 127 -8.60 -3.91 -7.22
C ASP A 127 -8.27 -4.44 -8.63
N GLU A 128 -8.03 -3.55 -9.61
CA GLU A 128 -7.60 -3.96 -10.95
C GLU A 128 -6.13 -4.43 -10.98
N VAL A 129 -5.27 -3.87 -10.12
CA VAL A 129 -3.84 -4.25 -10.08
C VAL A 129 -3.54 -5.36 -9.07
N LEU A 130 -4.50 -5.70 -8.21
CA LEU A 130 -4.43 -6.82 -7.26
C LEU A 130 -5.81 -7.51 -7.16
N PRO A 131 -6.25 -8.21 -8.22
CA PRO A 131 -7.54 -8.90 -8.20
C PRO A 131 -7.55 -10.03 -7.17
N ASP A 132 -8.75 -10.30 -6.60
CA ASP A 132 -8.97 -11.36 -5.60
C ASP A 132 -8.03 -11.26 -4.37
N ALA A 133 -7.69 -10.04 -3.98
CA ALA A 133 -6.75 -9.79 -2.89
C ALA A 133 -7.26 -10.34 -1.55
N PHE A 134 -6.39 -11.03 -0.82
CA PHE A 134 -6.63 -11.35 0.58
C PHE A 134 -6.43 -10.09 1.45
N GLY A 135 -7.36 -9.85 2.39
CA GLY A 135 -7.28 -8.65 3.22
C GLY A 135 -8.15 -8.71 4.48
N PRO A 136 -8.32 -7.57 5.18
CA PRO A 136 -9.04 -7.49 6.46
C PRO A 136 -10.46 -8.02 6.41
N ARG A 137 -11.15 -7.86 5.27
CA ARG A 137 -12.51 -8.35 5.09
C ARG A 137 -12.58 -9.87 5.20
N GLN A 138 -11.71 -10.61 4.50
CA GLN A 138 -11.67 -12.08 4.54
C GLN A 138 -11.33 -12.58 5.95
N LEU A 139 -10.45 -11.87 6.68
CA LEU A 139 -10.16 -12.20 8.08
C LEU A 139 -11.38 -11.95 8.99
N ALA A 140 -12.13 -10.88 8.77
CA ALA A 140 -13.33 -10.59 9.53
C ALA A 140 -14.43 -11.62 9.28
N GLU A 141 -14.66 -11.98 8.02
CA GLU A 141 -15.60 -13.03 7.62
C GLU A 141 -15.23 -14.38 8.25
N TYR A 142 -13.95 -14.75 8.19
CA TYR A 142 -13.44 -15.98 8.82
C TYR A 142 -13.67 -15.97 10.33
N ARG A 143 -13.35 -14.88 11.02
CA ARG A 143 -13.57 -14.78 12.49
C ARG A 143 -15.02 -14.91 12.86
N ALA A 144 -15.93 -14.29 12.11
CA ALA A 144 -17.36 -14.39 12.34
C ALA A 144 -17.87 -15.84 12.17
N ALA A 145 -17.44 -16.52 11.11
CA ALA A 145 -17.77 -17.91 10.86
C ALA A 145 -17.19 -18.84 11.92
N ALA A 146 -15.92 -18.67 12.28
CA ALA A 146 -15.22 -19.49 13.30
C ALA A 146 -15.83 -19.33 14.69
N SER A 147 -16.26 -18.11 15.05
CA SER A 147 -16.97 -17.87 16.32
C SER A 147 -18.30 -18.59 16.38
N SER A 148 -19.05 -18.66 15.27
CA SER A 148 -20.34 -19.35 15.19
C SER A 148 -20.20 -20.88 15.27
N THR A 149 -19.06 -21.43 14.92
CA THR A 149 -18.77 -22.89 14.96
C THR A 149 -18.04 -23.35 16.22
N GLY A 150 -17.69 -22.42 17.14
CA GLY A 150 -16.88 -22.73 18.33
C GLY A 150 -15.42 -23.11 18.02
N ALA A 151 -14.94 -22.84 16.80
CA ALA A 151 -13.58 -23.17 16.36
C ALA A 151 -12.48 -22.31 17.07
N PHE A 152 -12.85 -21.21 17.68
CA PHE A 152 -11.98 -20.43 18.57
C PHE A 152 -12.39 -20.68 20.05
N SER A 153 -11.68 -21.58 20.72
CA SER A 153 -11.56 -21.47 22.18
C SER A 153 -10.54 -20.38 22.49
N GLU A 154 -10.86 -19.50 23.43
CA GLU A 154 -9.88 -18.52 23.94
C GLU A 154 -8.59 -19.25 24.33
N PRO A 155 -7.40 -18.66 24.08
CA PRO A 155 -6.16 -19.23 24.55
C PRO A 155 -6.28 -19.38 26.07
N GLN A 156 -6.14 -20.64 26.56
CA GLN A 156 -6.14 -20.92 27.99
C GLN A 156 -5.03 -20.09 28.61
N THR A 157 -5.41 -19.10 29.41
CA THR A 157 -4.47 -18.41 30.30
C THR A 157 -3.91 -19.49 31.23
N THR A 158 -2.64 -19.84 31.06
CA THR A 158 -1.94 -20.69 32.04
C THR A 158 -2.08 -20.04 33.39
N PRO A 159 -2.59 -20.74 34.40
CA PRO A 159 -2.62 -20.20 35.73
C PRO A 159 -1.19 -19.89 36.17
N SER A 160 -0.97 -18.65 36.61
CA SER A 160 0.29 -18.25 37.23
C SER A 160 0.56 -19.22 38.38
N GLY A 161 1.63 -20.02 38.24
CA GLY A 161 2.06 -20.94 39.27
C GLY A 161 2.28 -20.19 40.59
N GLU A 162 1.53 -20.55 41.61
CA GLU A 162 1.87 -20.19 42.96
C GLU A 162 3.24 -20.76 43.27
N SER A 163 4.18 -19.87 43.60
CA SER A 163 5.48 -20.20 44.14
C SER A 163 5.31 -20.71 45.58
N ALA A 164 5.69 -21.96 45.82
CA ALA A 164 6.02 -22.47 47.14
C ALA A 164 7.46 -22.15 47.49
#